data_de7ed7d5ce26e54b649a4c85ef131ccc
#
_entry.id   de7ed7d5ce26e54b649a4c85ef131ccc
#
_cell.length_a   1.000
_cell.length_b   1.000
_cell.length_c   1.000
_cell.angle_alpha   90.00
_cell.angle_beta   90.00
_cell.angle_gamma   90.00
#
_symmetry.space_group_name_H-M   'P 1'
#
loop_
_entity.id
_entity.type
_entity.pdbx_description
1 polymer ?
#
loop_
_entity_poly.entity_id
_entity_poly.type
_entity_poly.pdbx_seq_one_letter_code
_entity_poly.pdbx_strand_id
1 'polypeptide(L)'
;MTAARLDKQKTIDLRKKHIGPSCKVFFSHDPIKIVQAQGQYMYDEKNDRYLDCINNVAHVGHCHPEVVKAGAKQMELLNTNSRFLHDNLVQYAQRLQATLPEKLSVCYFVNSGSEANDLALRLARQYTGHKDIITLENAYHGHISSLIEISPYKFHQLTDTEQSPHVHVALSPDTYRGKYREDHPDPAAAYADNVREIIEKVDDKGNKIAAFIAESLQSCGGQVIPPPGYFQKVAEHVRNAGGVFIADEVQVGFGRVGTHFWAFQLQGEDFVPDIVTMGKPIGNGHPMSCVITTKEIAEAFMSSGMDYFNTFGGNPVSCAIGQAVLDVIKKENLQANALAVGSYLSHLLEEQKEKHPLVGDVRGRGLFVGVELVRDRVKRTPATAEAQDVIYKLKEERILLSADGPHRNVLKFKPPMCFSRQDADLAVQKIDQILTEIEAALGLVMPSKTVPANGTSKRKVPFEENGHHIHPNEKNHSHGLTTVKASKTNKTRRT
;
A
#
# COMPACT_ATOMS: atom_id res chain seq x y z
N MET A 1 -16.66 -12.81 32.34
CA MET A 1 -17.47 -11.57 32.57
C MET A 1 -16.98 -10.54 31.56
N THR A 2 -17.77 -10.23 30.52
CA THR A 2 -17.49 -9.10 29.64
C THR A 2 -17.64 -7.84 30.46
N ALA A 3 -16.56 -7.06 30.64
CA ALA A 3 -16.64 -5.76 31.29
C ALA A 3 -17.75 -4.92 30.62
N ALA A 4 -18.60 -4.28 31.43
CA ALA A 4 -19.66 -3.43 30.91
C ALA A 4 -19.07 -2.39 29.98
N ARG A 5 -19.60 -2.26 28.76
CA ARG A 5 -19.11 -1.27 27.78
C ARG A 5 -19.33 0.12 28.36
N LEU A 6 -18.28 0.93 28.38
CA LEU A 6 -18.38 2.34 28.75
C LEU A 6 -19.24 3.07 27.70
N ASP A 7 -19.97 4.11 28.11
CA ASP A 7 -20.57 5.04 27.15
C ASP A 7 -19.51 5.84 26.37
N LYS A 8 -19.89 6.47 25.27
CA LYS A 8 -18.98 7.22 24.38
C LYS A 8 -18.30 8.37 25.12
N GLN A 9 -19.06 9.16 25.90
CA GLN A 9 -18.53 10.31 26.61
C GLN A 9 -17.49 9.88 27.65
N LYS A 10 -17.78 8.85 28.42
CA LYS A 10 -16.84 8.30 29.40
C LYS A 10 -15.56 7.81 28.77
N THR A 11 -15.65 7.20 27.56
CA THR A 11 -14.48 6.77 26.79
C THR A 11 -13.63 7.98 26.37
N ILE A 12 -14.25 9.08 25.93
CA ILE A 12 -13.58 10.32 25.56
C ILE A 12 -12.86 10.92 26.77
N ASP A 13 -13.54 10.99 27.93
CA ASP A 13 -12.99 11.58 29.17
C ASP A 13 -11.77 10.79 29.68
N LEU A 14 -11.88 9.46 29.69
CA LEU A 14 -10.77 8.60 30.08
C LEU A 14 -9.60 8.69 29.09
N ARG A 15 -9.89 8.79 27.78
CA ARG A 15 -8.86 9.00 26.77
C ARG A 15 -8.12 10.32 26.98
N LYS A 16 -8.85 11.42 27.22
CA LYS A 16 -8.23 12.73 27.53
C LYS A 16 -7.37 12.68 28.78
N LYS A 17 -7.77 11.90 29.79
CA LYS A 17 -7.06 11.78 31.05
C LYS A 17 -5.82 10.89 30.99
N HIS A 18 -5.87 9.78 30.25
CA HIS A 18 -4.87 8.71 30.34
C HIS A 18 -4.05 8.45 29.06
N ILE A 19 -4.46 8.98 27.91
CA ILE A 19 -3.74 8.81 26.65
C ILE A 19 -3.06 10.12 26.25
N GLY A 20 -1.82 10.04 25.81
CA GLY A 20 -1.05 11.22 25.40
C GLY A 20 -1.81 12.11 24.40
N PRO A 21 -1.87 13.43 24.61
CA PRO A 21 -2.70 14.35 23.83
C PRO A 21 -2.29 14.44 22.36
N SER A 22 -1.07 14.01 22.02
CA SER A 22 -0.59 13.88 20.63
C SER A 22 -1.21 12.69 19.88
N CYS A 23 -1.75 11.68 20.59
CA CYS A 23 -2.47 10.54 20.00
C CYS A 23 -3.89 10.95 19.61
N LYS A 24 -4.02 11.68 18.49
CA LYS A 24 -5.32 12.20 18.02
C LYS A 24 -6.17 11.11 17.38
N VAL A 25 -7.50 11.30 17.45
CA VAL A 25 -8.49 10.46 16.75
C VAL A 25 -8.93 11.11 15.46
N PHE A 26 -9.42 10.31 14.50
CA PHE A 26 -10.15 10.83 13.36
C PHE A 26 -11.44 11.52 13.81
N PHE A 27 -11.93 12.47 13.02
CA PHE A 27 -13.18 13.19 13.31
C PHE A 27 -13.19 13.80 14.70
N SER A 28 -12.13 14.57 15.06
CA SER A 28 -11.86 15.07 16.40
C SER A 28 -13.02 15.85 17.05
N HIS A 29 -13.89 16.49 16.24
CA HIS A 29 -15.07 17.23 16.72
C HIS A 29 -16.21 16.30 17.15
N ASP A 30 -16.38 15.16 16.44
CA ASP A 30 -17.33 14.12 16.77
C ASP A 30 -16.73 12.74 16.47
N PRO A 31 -15.85 12.21 17.35
CA PRO A 31 -15.17 10.94 17.11
C PRO A 31 -16.15 9.77 17.15
N ILE A 32 -15.92 8.76 16.31
CA ILE A 32 -16.72 7.54 16.28
C ILE A 32 -16.14 6.55 17.31
N LYS A 33 -17.02 5.90 18.07
CA LYS A 33 -16.64 4.79 18.95
C LYS A 33 -16.93 3.46 18.26
N ILE A 34 -15.94 2.90 17.58
CA ILE A 34 -16.05 1.60 16.93
C ILE A 34 -15.86 0.49 17.97
N VAL A 35 -16.74 -0.49 17.95
CA VAL A 35 -16.78 -1.60 18.94
C VAL A 35 -16.76 -2.98 18.29
N GLN A 36 -16.99 -3.07 16.98
CA GLN A 36 -16.99 -4.31 16.19
C GLN A 36 -16.64 -4.00 14.76
N ALA A 37 -16.09 -4.99 14.04
CA ALA A 37 -15.88 -4.90 12.61
C ALA A 37 -15.93 -6.28 11.96
N GLN A 38 -16.31 -6.35 10.67
CA GLN A 38 -16.36 -7.56 9.88
C GLN A 38 -16.22 -7.25 8.39
N GLY A 39 -15.34 -7.96 7.68
CA GLY A 39 -15.10 -7.71 6.26
C GLY A 39 -14.66 -6.26 6.02
N GLN A 40 -15.35 -5.55 5.16
CA GLN A 40 -15.10 -4.12 4.87
C GLN A 40 -15.98 -3.17 5.69
N TYR A 41 -16.60 -3.62 6.76
CA TYR A 41 -17.50 -2.82 7.59
C TYR A 41 -17.04 -2.71 9.03
N MET A 42 -17.25 -1.54 9.63
CA MET A 42 -17.07 -1.25 11.05
C MET A 42 -18.41 -0.87 11.70
N TYR A 43 -18.56 -1.12 12.99
CA TYR A 43 -19.82 -0.88 13.72
C TYR A 43 -19.54 -0.08 14.97
N ASP A 44 -20.33 0.95 15.21
CA ASP A 44 -20.25 1.76 16.42
C ASP A 44 -21.03 1.12 17.61
N GLU A 45 -21.06 1.83 18.72
CA GLU A 45 -21.75 1.39 19.95
C GLU A 45 -23.27 1.29 19.81
N LYS A 46 -23.86 1.92 18.78
CA LYS A 46 -25.30 1.87 18.46
C LYS A 46 -25.61 0.79 17.41
N ASN A 47 -24.57 0.07 16.96
CA ASN A 47 -24.64 -0.89 15.86
C ASN A 47 -24.89 -0.24 14.50
N ASP A 48 -24.58 1.04 14.35
CA ASP A 48 -24.57 1.69 13.05
C ASP A 48 -23.37 1.18 12.24
N ARG A 49 -23.64 0.75 11.00
CA ARG A 49 -22.67 0.15 10.08
C ARG A 49 -21.99 1.20 9.22
N TYR A 50 -20.67 1.25 9.25
CA TYR A 50 -19.84 2.13 8.46
C TYR A 50 -19.07 1.35 7.41
N LEU A 51 -19.09 1.80 6.15
CA LEU A 51 -18.22 1.28 5.09
C LEU A 51 -16.80 1.82 5.29
N ASP A 52 -15.83 0.92 5.37
CA ASP A 52 -14.42 1.26 5.59
C ASP A 52 -13.68 1.36 4.26
N CYS A 53 -13.34 2.60 3.86
CA CYS A 53 -12.56 2.86 2.65
C CYS A 53 -11.07 3.15 2.93
N ILE A 54 -10.59 3.01 4.19
CA ILE A 54 -9.26 3.52 4.59
C ILE A 54 -8.35 2.53 5.33
N ASN A 55 -8.90 1.51 6.01
CA ASN A 55 -8.09 0.69 6.93
C ASN A 55 -7.38 -0.47 6.22
N ASN A 56 -6.33 -0.16 5.46
CA ASN A 56 -5.47 -1.15 4.81
C ASN A 56 -4.72 -2.09 5.77
N VAL A 57 -4.81 -1.88 7.08
CA VAL A 57 -4.33 -2.82 8.09
C VAL A 57 -5.22 -4.07 8.19
N ALA A 58 -6.52 -3.94 7.91
CA ALA A 58 -7.46 -5.06 7.83
C ALA A 58 -7.51 -5.63 6.40
N HIS A 59 -6.36 -6.04 5.91
CA HIS A 59 -6.11 -6.30 4.50
C HIS A 59 -7.08 -7.28 3.85
N VAL A 60 -7.28 -8.46 4.49
CA VAL A 60 -8.21 -9.49 3.99
C VAL A 60 -9.63 -9.35 4.55
N GLY A 61 -9.90 -8.23 5.21
CA GLY A 61 -11.16 -7.93 5.90
C GLY A 61 -11.01 -7.99 7.43
N HIS A 62 -11.75 -7.13 8.10
CA HIS A 62 -11.80 -7.10 9.57
C HIS A 62 -12.27 -8.44 10.12
N CYS A 63 -11.58 -8.91 11.17
CA CYS A 63 -11.95 -10.10 11.93
C CYS A 63 -12.19 -11.35 11.05
N HIS A 64 -11.37 -11.52 9.99
CA HIS A 64 -11.51 -12.66 9.08
C HIS A 64 -11.43 -13.99 9.84
N PRO A 65 -12.44 -14.91 9.72
CA PRO A 65 -12.56 -16.07 10.58
C PRO A 65 -11.35 -17.01 10.56
N GLU A 66 -10.75 -17.23 9.38
CA GLU A 66 -9.59 -18.11 9.25
C GLU A 66 -8.35 -17.50 9.92
N VAL A 67 -8.15 -16.19 9.83
CA VAL A 67 -7.04 -15.47 10.47
C VAL A 67 -7.21 -15.50 11.99
N VAL A 68 -8.42 -15.20 12.50
CA VAL A 68 -8.75 -15.27 13.94
C VAL A 68 -8.52 -16.67 14.48
N LYS A 69 -9.02 -17.70 13.79
CA LYS A 69 -8.88 -19.10 14.19
C LYS A 69 -7.41 -19.54 14.24
N ALA A 70 -6.61 -19.14 13.25
CA ALA A 70 -5.19 -19.50 13.21
C ALA A 70 -4.42 -18.92 14.40
N GLY A 71 -4.65 -17.64 14.70
CA GLY A 71 -4.06 -16.97 15.86
C GLY A 71 -4.48 -17.60 17.19
N ALA A 72 -5.79 -17.81 17.39
CA ALA A 72 -6.33 -18.40 18.62
C ALA A 72 -5.77 -19.82 18.84
N LYS A 73 -5.81 -20.67 17.82
CA LYS A 73 -5.28 -22.04 17.90
C LYS A 73 -3.80 -22.08 18.27
N GLN A 74 -2.98 -21.22 17.67
CA GLN A 74 -1.56 -21.18 18.00
C GLN A 74 -1.30 -20.61 19.39
N MET A 75 -2.11 -19.64 19.85
CA MET A 75 -2.01 -19.08 21.19
C MET A 75 -2.29 -20.13 22.29
N GLU A 76 -3.19 -21.08 22.03
CA GLU A 76 -3.47 -22.21 22.94
C GLU A 76 -2.29 -23.17 23.08
N LEU A 77 -1.40 -23.24 22.07
CA LEU A 77 -0.28 -24.16 22.06
C LEU A 77 1.01 -23.55 22.61
N LEU A 78 1.44 -22.46 22.01
CA LEU A 78 2.68 -21.77 22.37
C LEU A 78 2.73 -20.38 21.70
N ASN A 79 3.10 -19.36 22.50
CA ASN A 79 3.59 -18.12 21.97
C ASN A 79 4.81 -17.65 22.79
N THR A 80 5.98 -17.53 22.13
CA THR A 80 7.24 -17.13 22.74
C THR A 80 8.13 -16.44 21.68
N ASN A 81 9.33 -16.04 22.08
CA ASN A 81 10.31 -15.43 21.17
C ASN A 81 10.89 -16.46 20.16
N SER A 82 11.64 -15.97 19.17
CA SER A 82 12.21 -16.75 18.08
C SER A 82 13.53 -17.48 18.42
N ARG A 83 13.95 -17.50 19.69
CA ARG A 83 15.20 -18.19 20.10
C ARG A 83 15.09 -19.70 20.16
N PHE A 84 13.87 -20.23 20.15
CA PHE A 84 13.59 -21.66 20.05
C PHE A 84 13.15 -22.02 18.63
N LEU A 85 13.54 -23.18 18.14
CA LEU A 85 13.08 -23.65 16.84
C LEU A 85 11.55 -23.81 16.82
N HIS A 86 10.92 -23.29 15.77
CA HIS A 86 9.49 -23.43 15.55
C HIS A 86 9.16 -23.45 14.06
N ASP A 87 8.34 -24.41 13.62
CA ASP A 87 8.02 -24.64 12.21
C ASP A 87 7.31 -23.46 11.56
N ASN A 88 6.38 -22.79 12.26
CA ASN A 88 5.64 -21.66 11.71
C ASN A 88 6.55 -20.54 11.18
N LEU A 89 7.67 -20.28 11.86
CA LEU A 89 8.61 -19.24 11.47
C LEU A 89 9.25 -19.55 10.11
N VAL A 90 9.82 -20.74 9.98
CA VAL A 90 10.55 -21.14 8.75
C VAL A 90 9.60 -21.39 7.59
N GLN A 91 8.43 -21.97 7.83
CA GLN A 91 7.40 -22.18 6.82
C GLN A 91 6.86 -20.83 6.30
N TYR A 92 6.63 -19.87 7.21
CA TYR A 92 6.16 -18.55 6.79
C TYR A 92 7.23 -17.78 6.00
N ALA A 93 8.50 -17.82 6.44
CA ALA A 93 9.62 -17.23 5.69
C ALA A 93 9.71 -17.83 4.28
N GLN A 94 9.64 -19.15 4.13
CA GLN A 94 9.65 -19.83 2.84
C GLN A 94 8.49 -19.38 1.94
N ARG A 95 7.29 -19.24 2.51
CA ARG A 95 6.11 -18.80 1.76
C ARG A 95 6.20 -17.35 1.31
N LEU A 96 6.74 -16.45 2.13
CA LEU A 96 6.97 -15.06 1.76
C LEU A 96 8.01 -14.97 0.64
N GLN A 97 9.12 -15.66 0.76
CA GLN A 97 10.16 -15.69 -0.27
C GLN A 97 9.62 -16.16 -1.62
N ALA A 98 8.73 -17.15 -1.62
CA ALA A 98 8.09 -17.66 -2.85
C ALA A 98 7.22 -16.60 -3.59
N THR A 99 6.93 -15.46 -2.98
CA THR A 99 6.21 -14.34 -3.61
C THR A 99 7.12 -13.25 -4.16
N LEU A 100 8.42 -13.38 -3.96
CA LEU A 100 9.45 -12.38 -4.30
C LEU A 100 10.44 -12.93 -5.34
N PRO A 101 11.18 -12.06 -6.05
CA PRO A 101 12.32 -12.48 -6.85
C PRO A 101 13.34 -13.26 -6.01
N GLU A 102 13.96 -14.30 -6.61
CA GLU A 102 14.85 -15.25 -5.94
C GLU A 102 16.00 -14.59 -5.15
N LYS A 103 16.50 -13.45 -5.63
CA LYS A 103 17.56 -12.68 -4.99
C LYS A 103 17.17 -12.21 -3.57
N LEU A 104 15.90 -11.98 -3.31
CA LEU A 104 15.37 -11.53 -2.01
C LEU A 104 15.02 -12.76 -1.14
N SER A 105 16.02 -13.31 -0.46
CA SER A 105 15.96 -14.66 0.13
C SER A 105 16.13 -14.74 1.65
N VAL A 106 16.41 -13.63 2.35
CA VAL A 106 16.62 -13.61 3.79
C VAL A 106 15.61 -12.73 4.50
N CYS A 107 14.86 -13.31 5.45
CA CYS A 107 13.81 -12.63 6.22
C CYS A 107 14.26 -12.25 7.63
N TYR A 108 13.89 -11.05 8.06
CA TYR A 108 13.94 -10.60 9.44
C TYR A 108 12.53 -10.19 9.88
N PHE A 109 11.95 -10.91 10.83
CA PHE A 109 10.62 -10.57 11.35
C PHE A 109 10.70 -9.56 12.49
N VAL A 110 9.80 -8.58 12.46
CA VAL A 110 9.64 -7.50 13.43
C VAL A 110 8.14 -7.25 13.66
N ASN A 111 7.73 -6.18 14.36
CA ASN A 111 6.34 -6.01 14.77
C ASN A 111 5.64 -4.79 14.16
N SER A 112 6.37 -3.89 13.55
CA SER A 112 5.82 -2.67 12.92
C SER A 112 6.62 -2.26 11.69
N GLY A 113 5.98 -1.53 10.77
CA GLY A 113 6.67 -0.93 9.63
C GLY A 113 7.81 0.01 10.06
N SER A 114 7.67 0.67 11.22
CA SER A 114 8.76 1.48 11.78
C SER A 114 9.97 0.65 12.16
N GLU A 115 9.79 -0.49 12.83
CA GLU A 115 10.90 -1.40 13.13
C GLU A 115 11.52 -1.97 11.84
N ALA A 116 10.69 -2.31 10.84
CA ALA A 116 11.16 -2.83 9.57
C ALA A 116 12.04 -1.82 8.81
N ASN A 117 11.59 -0.58 8.70
CA ASN A 117 12.36 0.47 8.02
C ASN A 117 13.63 0.85 8.78
N ASP A 118 13.60 0.90 10.13
CA ASP A 118 14.81 1.11 10.93
C ASP A 118 15.85 0.00 10.72
N LEU A 119 15.40 -1.26 10.73
CA LEU A 119 16.28 -2.38 10.46
C LEU A 119 16.84 -2.34 9.02
N ALA A 120 16.01 -1.96 8.04
CA ALA A 120 16.46 -1.80 6.66
C ALA A 120 17.57 -0.76 6.51
N LEU A 121 17.46 0.38 7.23
CA LEU A 121 18.54 1.38 7.27
C LEU A 121 19.82 0.84 7.93
N ARG A 122 19.68 0.05 8.99
CA ARG A 122 20.83 -0.59 9.65
C ARG A 122 21.53 -1.58 8.74
N LEU A 123 20.77 -2.42 8.04
CA LEU A 123 21.28 -3.37 7.04
C LEU A 123 22.02 -2.63 5.92
N ALA A 124 21.43 -1.58 5.36
CA ALA A 124 22.03 -0.77 4.31
C ALA A 124 23.35 -0.12 4.75
N ARG A 125 23.36 0.52 5.92
CA ARG A 125 24.55 1.19 6.47
C ARG A 125 25.68 0.20 6.77
N GLN A 126 25.35 -0.96 7.32
CA GLN A 126 26.34 -2.00 7.61
C GLN A 126 26.94 -2.59 6.33
N TYR A 127 26.09 -2.83 5.31
CA TYR A 127 26.54 -3.40 4.04
C TYR A 127 27.43 -2.44 3.25
N THR A 128 27.02 -1.17 3.16
CA THR A 128 27.72 -0.17 2.35
C THR A 128 28.92 0.48 3.08
N GLY A 129 28.93 0.47 4.42
CA GLY A 129 29.85 1.26 5.22
C GLY A 129 29.57 2.77 5.17
N HIS A 130 28.46 3.18 4.55
CA HIS A 130 28.05 4.57 4.35
C HIS A 130 26.95 4.96 5.33
N LYS A 131 26.65 6.28 5.43
CA LYS A 131 25.67 6.79 6.40
C LYS A 131 24.49 7.49 5.77
N ASP A 132 24.69 8.20 4.67
CA ASP A 132 23.74 9.15 4.11
C ASP A 132 22.56 8.43 3.41
N ILE A 133 21.36 8.97 3.58
CA ILE A 133 20.12 8.40 3.08
C ILE A 133 19.44 9.42 2.17
N ILE A 134 18.95 8.96 1.02
CA ILE A 134 18.05 9.72 0.17
C ILE A 134 16.62 9.22 0.39
N THR A 135 15.70 10.14 0.65
CA THR A 135 14.25 9.91 0.73
C THR A 135 13.51 10.87 -0.21
N LEU A 136 12.21 10.66 -0.41
CA LEU A 136 11.39 11.52 -1.28
C LEU A 136 10.65 12.59 -0.49
N GLU A 137 10.38 13.75 -1.12
CA GLU A 137 9.43 14.73 -0.58
C GLU A 137 8.11 14.06 -0.20
N ASN A 138 7.52 14.47 0.91
CA ASN A 138 6.25 13.96 1.44
C ASN A 138 6.23 12.46 1.77
N ALA A 139 7.38 11.77 1.78
CA ALA A 139 7.47 10.37 2.17
C ALA A 139 7.16 10.18 3.65
N TYR A 140 6.66 8.97 3.98
CA TYR A 140 6.42 8.53 5.35
C TYR A 140 6.86 7.09 5.55
N HIS A 141 7.89 6.89 6.36
CA HIS A 141 8.49 5.58 6.61
C HIS A 141 8.33 5.07 8.05
N GLY A 142 7.71 5.85 8.92
CA GLY A 142 7.48 5.47 10.31
C GLY A 142 7.58 6.62 11.31
N HIS A 143 7.45 6.30 12.60
CA HIS A 143 7.31 7.31 13.66
C HIS A 143 8.21 7.01 14.88
N ILE A 144 9.41 6.49 14.63
CA ILE A 144 10.52 6.42 15.60
C ILE A 144 11.59 7.44 15.18
N SER A 145 12.50 7.78 16.07
CA SER A 145 13.46 8.89 15.88
C SER A 145 14.22 8.82 14.56
N SER A 146 14.80 7.65 14.23
CA SER A 146 15.54 7.43 13.00
C SER A 146 14.69 7.58 11.72
N LEU A 147 13.38 7.41 11.81
CA LEU A 147 12.48 7.46 10.67
C LEU A 147 11.75 8.79 10.53
N ILE A 148 11.57 9.54 11.60
CA ILE A 148 11.05 10.91 11.52
C ILE A 148 12.00 11.75 10.67
N GLU A 149 13.30 11.60 10.83
CA GLU A 149 14.32 12.31 10.06
C GLU A 149 14.22 12.08 8.54
N ILE A 150 13.82 10.88 8.12
CA ILE A 150 13.65 10.48 6.72
C ILE A 150 12.20 10.47 6.24
N SER A 151 11.29 11.03 7.03
CA SER A 151 9.84 11.14 6.71
C SER A 151 9.43 12.61 6.59
N PRO A 152 9.72 13.31 5.47
CA PRO A 152 9.40 14.73 5.29
C PRO A 152 7.94 15.06 5.58
N TYR A 153 7.00 14.15 5.30
CA TYR A 153 5.58 14.27 5.67
C TYR A 153 5.37 14.57 7.17
N LYS A 154 6.26 14.07 8.05
CA LYS A 154 6.21 14.32 9.50
C LYS A 154 7.25 15.34 9.93
N PHE A 155 8.45 15.28 9.38
CA PHE A 155 9.54 16.16 9.74
C PHE A 155 9.18 17.64 9.57
N HIS A 156 8.52 18.00 8.47
CA HIS A 156 8.06 19.39 8.21
C HIS A 156 6.97 19.88 9.18
N GLN A 157 6.42 19.01 10.04
CA GLN A 157 5.50 19.42 11.11
C GLN A 157 6.23 19.79 12.42
N LEU A 158 7.54 19.53 12.51
CA LEU A 158 8.36 19.91 13.64
C LEU A 158 8.77 21.39 13.49
N THR A 159 8.68 22.14 14.59
CA THR A 159 9.23 23.50 14.68
C THR A 159 10.62 23.41 15.29
N ASP A 160 11.51 24.30 14.85
CA ASP A 160 12.85 24.48 15.41
C ASP A 160 13.77 23.23 15.35
N THR A 161 13.55 22.36 14.35
CA THR A 161 14.39 21.18 14.11
C THR A 161 15.02 21.27 12.73
N GLU A 162 16.35 21.28 12.68
CA GLU A 162 17.08 21.24 11.41
C GLU A 162 17.10 19.82 10.84
N GLN A 163 17.07 19.72 9.51
CA GLN A 163 17.23 18.44 8.81
C GLN A 163 18.59 17.82 9.13
N SER A 164 18.62 16.58 9.45
CA SER A 164 19.86 15.83 9.71
C SER A 164 20.81 15.89 8.51
N PRO A 165 22.10 16.24 8.66
CA PRO A 165 23.02 16.47 7.53
C PRO A 165 23.27 15.23 6.67
N HIS A 166 22.92 14.05 7.17
CA HIS A 166 23.02 12.78 6.43
C HIS A 166 21.70 12.32 5.80
N VAL A 167 20.69 13.21 5.76
CA VAL A 167 19.40 12.94 5.10
C VAL A 167 19.20 13.92 3.96
N HIS A 168 18.97 13.40 2.78
CA HIS A 168 18.78 14.16 1.56
C HIS A 168 17.39 13.90 1.01
N VAL A 169 16.66 14.97 0.68
CA VAL A 169 15.28 14.88 0.19
C VAL A 169 15.28 15.13 -1.31
N ALA A 170 14.90 14.12 -2.08
CA ALA A 170 14.70 14.21 -3.52
C ALA A 170 13.24 14.58 -3.85
N LEU A 171 13.03 15.14 -5.02
CA LEU A 171 11.69 15.49 -5.51
C LEU A 171 10.77 14.26 -5.54
N SER A 172 9.53 14.43 -5.07
CA SER A 172 8.50 13.41 -5.25
C SER A 172 8.15 13.26 -6.75
N PRO A 173 8.11 12.02 -7.29
CA PRO A 173 7.81 11.78 -8.70
C PRO A 173 6.32 11.94 -9.03
N ASP A 174 5.72 13.05 -8.61
CA ASP A 174 4.33 13.41 -8.81
C ASP A 174 4.17 14.11 -10.18
N THR A 175 3.64 13.37 -11.16
CA THR A 175 3.42 13.88 -12.51
C THR A 175 2.20 14.80 -12.61
N TYR A 176 1.34 14.86 -11.60
CA TYR A 176 0.23 15.82 -11.59
C TYR A 176 0.65 17.16 -10.97
N ARG A 177 1.20 17.19 -9.77
CA ARG A 177 1.49 18.41 -9.02
C ARG A 177 2.96 18.79 -8.98
N GLY A 178 3.86 17.83 -9.22
CA GLY A 178 5.29 17.99 -9.07
C GLY A 178 5.94 18.88 -10.13
N LYS A 179 7.26 18.91 -10.12
CA LYS A 179 8.10 19.73 -11.02
C LYS A 179 8.01 19.29 -12.48
N TYR A 180 8.03 17.97 -12.73
CA TYR A 180 7.96 17.39 -14.07
C TYR A 180 6.61 16.69 -14.22
N ARG A 181 5.70 17.36 -14.93
CA ARG A 181 4.29 16.97 -15.03
C ARG A 181 4.05 16.03 -16.20
N GLU A 182 2.78 15.67 -16.41
CA GLU A 182 2.32 14.75 -17.46
C GLU A 182 2.68 15.18 -18.88
N ASP A 183 2.95 16.47 -19.09
CA ASP A 183 3.38 17.05 -20.39
C ASP A 183 4.90 17.01 -20.60
N HIS A 184 5.69 16.59 -19.59
CA HIS A 184 7.13 16.45 -19.73
C HIS A 184 7.46 15.23 -20.61
N PRO A 185 8.41 15.32 -21.57
CA PRO A 185 8.74 14.23 -22.49
C PRO A 185 9.17 12.91 -21.81
N ASP A 186 9.94 13.00 -20.72
CA ASP A 186 10.37 11.84 -19.91
C ASP A 186 10.44 12.26 -18.42
N PRO A 187 9.30 12.25 -17.71
CA PRO A 187 9.28 12.60 -16.30
C PRO A 187 10.05 11.60 -15.43
N ALA A 188 10.12 10.31 -15.84
CA ALA A 188 10.86 9.30 -15.11
C ALA A 188 12.36 9.61 -15.06
N ALA A 189 12.96 9.95 -16.20
CA ALA A 189 14.37 10.34 -16.28
C ALA A 189 14.62 11.64 -15.52
N ALA A 190 13.77 12.65 -15.69
CA ALA A 190 13.97 13.96 -15.07
C ALA A 190 13.91 13.90 -13.52
N TYR A 191 13.01 13.09 -12.96
CA TYR A 191 12.97 12.84 -11.51
C TYR A 191 14.16 11.98 -11.05
N ALA A 192 14.60 10.99 -11.82
CA ALA A 192 15.77 10.18 -11.48
C ALA A 192 17.07 10.98 -11.54
N ASP A 193 17.20 11.90 -12.49
CA ASP A 193 18.33 12.83 -12.58
C ASP A 193 18.45 13.73 -11.35
N ASN A 194 17.33 14.12 -10.74
CA ASN A 194 17.38 14.85 -9.46
C ASN A 194 18.03 14.02 -8.35
N VAL A 195 17.80 12.71 -8.31
CA VAL A 195 18.49 11.82 -7.37
C VAL A 195 19.97 11.74 -7.69
N ARG A 196 20.35 11.62 -8.97
CA ARG A 196 21.76 11.64 -9.40
C ARG A 196 22.46 12.92 -8.98
N GLU A 197 21.84 14.10 -9.20
CA GLU A 197 22.41 15.38 -8.75
C GLU A 197 22.63 15.46 -7.24
N ILE A 198 21.76 14.82 -6.45
CA ILE A 198 21.95 14.74 -4.99
C ILE A 198 23.14 13.85 -4.66
N ILE A 199 23.29 12.71 -5.31
CA ILE A 199 24.44 11.80 -5.13
C ILE A 199 25.74 12.55 -5.45
N GLU A 200 25.82 13.26 -6.55
CA GLU A 200 26.99 14.06 -6.95
C GLU A 200 27.36 15.10 -5.88
N LYS A 201 26.36 15.84 -5.37
CA LYS A 201 26.59 16.84 -4.30
C LYS A 201 27.04 16.24 -2.97
N VAL A 202 26.65 15.01 -2.68
CA VAL A 202 27.07 14.27 -1.48
C VAL A 202 28.52 13.80 -1.65
N ASP A 203 28.85 13.30 -2.84
CA ASP A 203 30.22 12.88 -3.20
C ASP A 203 31.21 14.04 -3.17
N ASP A 204 30.86 15.21 -3.68
CA ASP A 204 31.66 16.44 -3.65
C ASP A 204 32.03 16.87 -2.22
N LYS A 205 31.22 16.50 -1.23
CA LYS A 205 31.46 16.75 0.19
C LYS A 205 32.28 15.63 0.87
N GLY A 206 32.69 14.61 0.13
CA GLY A 206 33.44 13.46 0.65
C GLY A 206 32.59 12.45 1.40
N ASN A 207 31.24 12.54 1.28
CA ASN A 207 30.31 11.58 1.85
C ASN A 207 29.86 10.55 0.79
N LYS A 208 29.15 9.51 1.22
CA LYS A 208 28.62 8.46 0.34
C LYS A 208 27.20 8.07 0.76
N ILE A 209 26.38 7.75 -0.23
CA ILE A 209 25.01 7.30 0.00
C ILE A 209 25.01 5.83 0.46
N ALA A 210 24.35 5.55 1.59
CA ALA A 210 24.07 4.20 2.07
C ALA A 210 22.85 3.62 1.36
N ALA A 211 21.77 4.40 1.26
CA ALA A 211 20.53 3.95 0.65
C ALA A 211 19.69 5.08 0.07
N PHE A 212 18.91 4.72 -0.95
CA PHE A 212 17.67 5.40 -1.31
C PHE A 212 16.49 4.58 -0.76
N ILE A 213 15.55 5.23 -0.08
CA ILE A 213 14.33 4.60 0.44
C ILE A 213 13.09 5.30 -0.12
N ALA A 214 12.14 4.52 -0.64
CA ALA A 214 10.86 5.05 -1.12
C ALA A 214 9.71 4.07 -0.88
N GLU A 215 8.53 4.62 -0.56
CA GLU A 215 7.27 3.89 -0.72
C GLU A 215 7.11 3.54 -2.21
N SER A 216 6.80 2.28 -2.54
CA SER A 216 6.62 1.90 -3.96
C SER A 216 5.50 2.68 -4.64
N LEU A 217 4.48 3.08 -3.90
CA LEU A 217 3.50 4.12 -4.22
C LEU A 217 3.35 5.00 -2.98
N GLN A 218 3.58 6.32 -3.10
CA GLN A 218 3.50 7.22 -1.96
C GLN A 218 2.05 7.42 -1.49
N SER A 219 1.75 6.96 -0.28
CA SER A 219 0.40 7.09 0.26
C SER A 219 0.17 8.44 0.94
N CYS A 220 0.98 8.77 1.95
CA CYS A 220 0.85 10.03 2.68
C CYS A 220 1.16 11.26 1.81
N GLY A 221 2.01 11.10 0.81
CA GLY A 221 2.30 12.11 -0.21
C GLY A 221 1.13 12.45 -1.15
N GLY A 222 0.00 11.71 -1.07
CA GLY A 222 -1.21 11.98 -1.86
C GLY A 222 -1.48 10.94 -2.95
N GLN A 223 -1.27 9.65 -2.67
CA GLN A 223 -1.49 8.55 -3.61
C GLN A 223 -0.68 8.71 -4.90
N VAL A 224 0.59 9.11 -4.79
CA VAL A 224 1.46 9.34 -5.94
C VAL A 224 1.90 8.00 -6.54
N ILE A 225 1.74 7.90 -7.86
CA ILE A 225 2.18 6.75 -8.66
C ILE A 225 3.45 7.17 -9.40
N PRO A 226 4.63 6.67 -9.03
CA PRO A 226 5.85 6.99 -9.76
C PRO A 226 5.75 6.62 -11.25
N PRO A 227 6.23 7.45 -12.18
CA PRO A 227 6.19 7.13 -13.60
C PRO A 227 6.99 5.86 -13.90
N PRO A 228 6.56 5.07 -14.92
CA PRO A 228 7.24 3.83 -15.29
C PRO A 228 8.73 4.03 -15.57
N GLY A 229 9.58 3.15 -15.02
CA GLY A 229 11.03 3.20 -15.20
C GLY A 229 11.77 4.14 -14.23
N TYR A 230 11.06 4.92 -13.42
CA TYR A 230 11.68 5.84 -12.45
C TYR A 230 12.59 5.09 -11.47
N PHE A 231 12.08 4.08 -10.77
CA PHE A 231 12.87 3.34 -9.78
C PHE A 231 14.00 2.51 -10.40
N GLN A 232 13.86 2.06 -11.64
CA GLN A 232 14.97 1.40 -12.35
C GLN A 232 16.14 2.36 -12.52
N LYS A 233 15.89 3.58 -13.01
CA LYS A 233 16.92 4.63 -13.18
C LYS A 233 17.52 5.08 -11.83
N VAL A 234 16.69 5.28 -10.81
CA VAL A 234 17.17 5.63 -9.47
C VAL A 234 18.05 4.53 -8.89
N ALA A 235 17.63 3.26 -8.99
CA ALA A 235 18.42 2.14 -8.48
C ALA A 235 19.78 2.02 -9.19
N GLU A 236 19.84 2.29 -10.48
CA GLU A 236 21.09 2.35 -11.23
C GLU A 236 22.03 3.44 -10.68
N HIS A 237 21.53 4.67 -10.50
CA HIS A 237 22.33 5.76 -9.92
C HIS A 237 22.83 5.46 -8.51
N VAL A 238 21.95 4.94 -7.65
CA VAL A 238 22.26 4.63 -6.25
C VAL A 238 23.29 3.49 -6.15
N ARG A 239 23.11 2.43 -6.94
CA ARG A 239 24.03 1.28 -6.95
C ARG A 239 25.40 1.64 -7.52
N ASN A 240 25.45 2.46 -8.58
CA ASN A 240 26.71 2.97 -9.13
C ASN A 240 27.49 3.83 -8.12
N ALA A 241 26.79 4.47 -7.18
CA ALA A 241 27.40 5.21 -6.06
C ALA A 241 27.74 4.33 -4.84
N GLY A 242 27.54 3.01 -4.92
CA GLY A 242 27.80 2.05 -3.85
C GLY A 242 26.71 1.96 -2.77
N GLY A 243 25.56 2.56 -3.00
CA GLY A 243 24.37 2.47 -2.13
C GLY A 243 23.43 1.33 -2.51
N VAL A 244 22.34 1.16 -1.75
CA VAL A 244 21.29 0.17 -1.98
C VAL A 244 19.92 0.80 -2.10
N PHE A 245 19.00 0.13 -2.79
CA PHE A 245 17.60 0.54 -2.95
C PHE A 245 16.70 -0.19 -1.96
N ILE A 246 15.97 0.56 -1.12
CA ILE A 246 14.98 0.03 -0.17
C ILE A 246 13.58 0.35 -0.68
N ALA A 247 12.78 -0.68 -0.97
CA ALA A 247 11.37 -0.54 -1.32
C ALA A 247 10.50 -0.70 -0.06
N ASP A 248 9.80 0.36 0.30
CA ASP A 248 8.82 0.36 1.39
C ASP A 248 7.45 -0.09 0.86
N GLU A 249 7.13 -1.37 1.10
CA GLU A 249 5.86 -2.02 0.74
C GLU A 249 4.85 -2.09 1.89
N VAL A 250 5.10 -1.37 2.98
CA VAL A 250 4.28 -1.40 4.21
C VAL A 250 2.82 -1.06 3.94
N GLN A 251 2.51 -0.27 2.91
CA GLN A 251 1.13 0.14 2.59
C GLN A 251 0.55 -0.51 1.34
N VAL A 252 1.36 -1.00 0.42
CA VAL A 252 0.94 -1.31 -0.96
C VAL A 252 1.23 -2.75 -1.41
N GLY A 253 1.98 -3.50 -0.62
CA GLY A 253 2.24 -4.92 -0.87
C GLY A 253 1.02 -5.82 -0.71
N PHE A 254 1.25 -7.13 -0.87
CA PHE A 254 0.24 -8.19 -0.69
C PHE A 254 -0.93 -8.12 -1.68
N GLY A 255 -0.65 -7.78 -2.94
CA GLY A 255 -1.63 -7.81 -4.03
C GLY A 255 -2.56 -6.60 -4.13
N ARG A 256 -2.36 -5.54 -3.32
CA ARG A 256 -3.21 -4.35 -3.31
C ARG A 256 -3.31 -3.65 -4.66
N VAL A 257 -2.21 -3.63 -5.42
CA VAL A 257 -2.17 -3.00 -6.76
C VAL A 257 -2.86 -3.84 -7.85
N GLY A 258 -3.30 -5.06 -7.53
CA GLY A 258 -4.08 -5.94 -8.39
C GLY A 258 -3.24 -6.68 -9.41
N THR A 259 -2.44 -6.01 -10.21
CA THR A 259 -1.61 -6.62 -11.27
C THR A 259 -0.43 -7.42 -10.70
N HIS A 260 0.14 -7.01 -9.58
CA HIS A 260 1.30 -7.62 -8.95
C HIS A 260 1.08 -7.87 -7.47
N PHE A 261 1.82 -8.81 -6.89
CA PHE A 261 1.78 -9.06 -5.45
C PHE A 261 2.53 -7.98 -4.67
N TRP A 262 3.62 -7.44 -5.25
CA TRP A 262 4.43 -6.34 -4.71
C TRP A 262 4.36 -5.13 -5.65
N ALA A 263 4.14 -3.94 -5.09
CA ALA A 263 3.94 -2.74 -5.90
C ALA A 263 5.21 -2.26 -6.62
N PHE A 264 6.41 -2.56 -6.11
CA PHE A 264 7.65 -2.25 -6.81
C PHE A 264 7.74 -2.89 -8.21
N GLN A 265 7.05 -4.02 -8.43
CA GLN A 265 7.01 -4.71 -9.73
C GLN A 265 6.30 -3.90 -10.83
N LEU A 266 5.54 -2.85 -10.46
CA LEU A 266 4.98 -1.89 -11.42
C LEU A 266 6.05 -1.11 -12.20
N GLN A 267 7.28 -1.10 -11.72
CA GLN A 267 8.42 -0.41 -12.35
C GLN A 267 9.14 -1.26 -13.40
N GLY A 268 8.69 -2.48 -13.62
CA GLY A 268 9.22 -3.45 -14.59
C GLY A 268 9.52 -4.78 -13.92
N GLU A 269 9.34 -5.87 -14.67
CA GLU A 269 9.55 -7.24 -14.17
C GLU A 269 11.00 -7.49 -13.75
N ASP A 270 11.96 -6.84 -14.41
CA ASP A 270 13.39 -6.94 -14.12
C ASP A 270 13.86 -6.06 -12.95
N PHE A 271 12.98 -5.19 -12.45
CA PHE A 271 13.32 -4.34 -11.31
C PHE A 271 13.23 -5.12 -10.00
N VAL A 272 14.36 -5.29 -9.33
CA VAL A 272 14.46 -5.93 -8.01
C VAL A 272 15.14 -4.98 -7.04
N PRO A 273 14.47 -4.53 -5.96
CA PRO A 273 15.12 -3.77 -4.89
C PRO A 273 16.13 -4.64 -4.13
N ASP A 274 17.00 -4.01 -3.35
CA ASP A 274 17.99 -4.72 -2.55
C ASP A 274 17.44 -5.10 -1.18
N ILE A 275 16.49 -4.30 -0.66
CA ILE A 275 15.77 -4.54 0.59
C ILE A 275 14.29 -4.21 0.35
N VAL A 276 13.40 -5.06 0.86
CA VAL A 276 11.95 -4.82 0.89
C VAL A 276 11.47 -4.83 2.33
N THR A 277 10.73 -3.81 2.72
CA THR A 277 10.06 -3.75 4.02
C THR A 277 8.55 -3.92 3.85
N MET A 278 7.92 -4.62 4.77
CA MET A 278 6.49 -4.88 4.76
C MET A 278 5.88 -4.77 6.14
N GLY A 279 4.61 -4.44 6.20
CA GLY A 279 3.86 -4.25 7.45
C GLY A 279 2.36 -4.31 7.19
N LYS A 280 1.56 -3.62 7.95
CA LYS A 280 0.09 -3.52 7.84
C LYS A 280 -0.64 -4.76 7.29
N PRO A 281 -0.64 -5.03 5.95
CA PRO A 281 -1.29 -6.18 5.35
C PRO A 281 -0.87 -7.53 5.93
N ILE A 282 0.40 -7.69 6.24
CA ILE A 282 1.04 -8.94 6.63
C ILE A 282 0.36 -9.63 7.82
N GLY A 283 -0.15 -8.86 8.77
CA GLY A 283 -0.78 -9.34 10.00
C GLY A 283 -2.31 -9.18 10.04
N ASN A 284 -2.92 -8.57 9.03
CA ASN A 284 -4.36 -8.26 9.00
C ASN A 284 -4.86 -7.60 10.30
N GLY A 285 -4.16 -6.58 10.79
CA GLY A 285 -4.46 -5.89 12.05
C GLY A 285 -3.67 -6.41 13.27
N HIS A 286 -3.05 -7.59 13.20
CA HIS A 286 -2.12 -8.08 14.20
C HIS A 286 -0.74 -7.42 14.01
N PRO A 287 -0.06 -6.98 15.11
CA PRO A 287 1.27 -6.38 15.03
C PRO A 287 2.32 -7.34 14.47
N MET A 288 2.68 -7.18 13.22
CA MET A 288 3.66 -7.97 12.51
C MET A 288 4.23 -7.17 11.34
N SER A 289 5.52 -7.35 11.09
CA SER A 289 6.24 -6.80 9.95
C SER A 289 7.43 -7.68 9.59
N CYS A 290 8.03 -7.44 8.43
CA CYS A 290 9.19 -8.19 8.00
C CYS A 290 10.07 -7.32 7.10
N VAL A 291 11.37 -7.57 7.14
CA VAL A 291 12.37 -7.10 6.17
C VAL A 291 12.85 -8.31 5.39
N ILE A 292 12.88 -8.19 4.06
CA ILE A 292 13.49 -9.21 3.21
C ILE A 292 14.62 -8.57 2.42
N THR A 293 15.76 -9.24 2.35
CA THR A 293 16.96 -8.75 1.69
C THR A 293 17.72 -9.87 0.99
N THR A 294 18.83 -9.49 0.35
CA THR A 294 19.74 -10.44 -0.29
C THR A 294 20.63 -11.13 0.74
N LYS A 295 21.21 -12.25 0.33
CA LYS A 295 22.15 -13.01 1.17
C LYS A 295 23.39 -12.19 1.52
N GLU A 296 23.91 -11.45 0.55
CA GLU A 296 25.11 -10.63 0.72
C GLU A 296 24.93 -9.54 1.77
N ILE A 297 23.76 -8.85 1.76
CA ILE A 297 23.43 -7.82 2.75
C ILE A 297 23.27 -8.44 4.14
N ALA A 298 22.61 -9.59 4.23
CA ALA A 298 22.41 -10.30 5.48
C ALA A 298 23.75 -10.81 6.08
N GLU A 299 24.66 -11.34 5.25
CA GLU A 299 26.00 -11.77 5.66
C GLU A 299 26.87 -10.60 6.14
N ALA A 300 26.82 -9.46 5.44
CA ALA A 300 27.50 -8.23 5.88
C ALA A 300 26.97 -7.73 7.23
N PHE A 301 25.68 -7.84 7.47
CA PHE A 301 25.09 -7.47 8.76
C PHE A 301 25.55 -8.41 9.88
N MET A 302 25.61 -9.71 9.63
CA MET A 302 26.14 -10.71 10.58
C MET A 302 27.61 -10.47 10.90
N SER A 303 28.42 -10.01 9.94
CA SER A 303 29.84 -9.74 10.14
C SER A 303 30.15 -8.62 11.14
N SER A 304 29.15 -7.83 11.53
CA SER A 304 29.26 -6.84 12.60
C SER A 304 29.55 -7.46 13.98
N GLY A 305 29.31 -8.77 14.13
CA GLY A 305 29.46 -9.50 15.39
C GLY A 305 28.35 -9.23 16.40
N MET A 306 27.32 -8.45 16.03
CA MET A 306 26.18 -8.16 16.88
C MET A 306 25.00 -9.07 16.50
N ASP A 307 24.52 -9.87 17.44
CA ASP A 307 23.30 -10.65 17.26
C ASP A 307 22.09 -9.72 17.07
N TYR A 308 21.23 -10.05 16.10
CA TYR A 308 19.93 -9.39 15.99
C TYR A 308 18.88 -10.16 16.76
N PHE A 309 18.23 -9.51 17.70
CA PHE A 309 17.13 -10.04 18.48
C PHE A 309 15.98 -9.05 18.56
N ASN A 310 14.77 -9.54 18.29
CA ASN A 310 13.50 -8.84 18.52
C ASN A 310 12.59 -9.75 19.34
N THR A 311 12.15 -9.33 20.52
CA THR A 311 11.41 -10.17 21.48
C THR A 311 10.19 -10.83 20.86
N PHE A 312 9.42 -10.08 20.06
CA PHE A 312 8.17 -10.56 19.48
C PHE A 312 8.26 -10.82 17.98
N GLY A 313 9.36 -10.44 17.33
CA GLY A 313 9.55 -10.66 15.89
C GLY A 313 9.60 -12.16 15.57
N GLY A 314 8.72 -12.63 14.68
CA GLY A 314 8.66 -14.02 14.25
C GLY A 314 8.11 -15.00 15.31
N ASN A 315 7.35 -14.51 16.29
CA ASN A 315 6.73 -15.42 17.27
C ASN A 315 5.71 -16.35 16.58
N PRO A 316 5.45 -17.53 17.16
CA PRO A 316 4.60 -18.55 16.55
C PRO A 316 3.20 -18.11 16.18
N VAL A 317 2.57 -17.24 16.99
CA VAL A 317 1.21 -16.72 16.73
C VAL A 317 1.21 -15.77 15.56
N SER A 318 2.15 -14.82 15.50
CA SER A 318 2.27 -13.90 14.35
C SER A 318 2.51 -14.66 13.05
N CYS A 319 3.39 -15.68 13.06
CA CYS A 319 3.66 -16.48 11.87
C CYS A 319 2.44 -17.31 11.43
N ALA A 320 1.66 -17.87 12.36
CA ALA A 320 0.42 -18.57 12.05
C ALA A 320 -0.63 -17.63 11.43
N ILE A 321 -0.76 -16.43 11.96
CA ILE A 321 -1.62 -15.36 11.41
C ILE A 321 -1.16 -14.98 10.01
N GLY A 322 0.12 -14.70 9.80
CA GLY A 322 0.67 -14.33 8.50
C GLY A 322 0.47 -15.41 7.44
N GLN A 323 0.63 -16.70 7.80
CA GLN A 323 0.33 -17.81 6.89
C GLN A 323 -1.16 -17.82 6.50
N ALA A 324 -2.07 -17.64 7.47
CA ALA A 324 -3.51 -17.60 7.20
C ALA A 324 -3.88 -16.39 6.29
N VAL A 325 -3.22 -15.25 6.46
CA VAL A 325 -3.41 -14.09 5.55
C VAL A 325 -3.05 -14.45 4.12
N LEU A 326 -1.90 -15.10 3.88
CA LEU A 326 -1.52 -15.57 2.53
C LEU A 326 -2.53 -16.59 1.97
N ASP A 327 -3.04 -17.49 2.80
CA ASP A 327 -4.05 -18.47 2.39
C ASP A 327 -5.35 -17.78 1.94
N VAL A 328 -5.83 -16.81 2.71
CA VAL A 328 -7.06 -16.07 2.40
C VAL A 328 -6.89 -15.26 1.12
N ILE A 329 -5.77 -14.53 0.94
CA ILE A 329 -5.51 -13.77 -0.29
C ILE A 329 -5.64 -14.68 -1.52
N LYS A 330 -5.04 -15.87 -1.47
CA LYS A 330 -5.08 -16.84 -2.57
C LYS A 330 -6.46 -17.47 -2.73
N LYS A 331 -7.07 -17.97 -1.66
CA LYS A 331 -8.33 -18.71 -1.66
C LYS A 331 -9.50 -17.85 -2.14
N GLU A 332 -9.53 -16.58 -1.72
CA GLU A 332 -10.59 -15.64 -2.06
C GLU A 332 -10.25 -14.77 -3.28
N ASN A 333 -9.14 -15.04 -3.96
CA ASN A 333 -8.68 -14.31 -5.14
C ASN A 333 -8.64 -12.78 -4.93
N LEU A 334 -8.21 -12.33 -3.74
CA LEU A 334 -8.29 -10.93 -3.35
C LEU A 334 -7.43 -10.00 -4.22
N GLN A 335 -6.31 -10.49 -4.76
CA GLN A 335 -5.52 -9.72 -5.72
C GLN A 335 -6.29 -9.45 -7.02
N ALA A 336 -6.97 -10.45 -7.56
CA ALA A 336 -7.80 -10.28 -8.75
C ALA A 336 -9.01 -9.37 -8.46
N ASN A 337 -9.61 -9.47 -7.25
CA ASN A 337 -10.64 -8.54 -6.80
C ASN A 337 -10.12 -7.10 -6.74
N ALA A 338 -8.92 -6.87 -6.22
CA ALA A 338 -8.31 -5.53 -6.19
C ALA A 338 -8.13 -4.96 -7.59
N LEU A 339 -7.74 -5.77 -8.57
CA LEU A 339 -7.65 -5.33 -9.96
C LEU A 339 -9.02 -4.96 -10.52
N ALA A 340 -9.99 -5.88 -10.43
CA ALA A 340 -11.30 -5.72 -11.04
C ALA A 340 -12.12 -4.58 -10.39
N VAL A 341 -12.18 -4.54 -9.05
CA VAL A 341 -12.94 -3.53 -8.32
C VAL A 341 -12.20 -2.19 -8.29
N GLY A 342 -10.87 -2.21 -8.21
CA GLY A 342 -10.07 -0.98 -8.26
C GLY A 342 -10.15 -0.29 -9.62
N SER A 343 -10.11 -1.03 -10.72
CA SER A 343 -10.32 -0.47 -12.06
C SER A 343 -11.74 0.09 -12.22
N TYR A 344 -12.73 -0.61 -11.70
CA TYR A 344 -14.12 -0.15 -11.70
C TYR A 344 -14.30 1.15 -10.88
N LEU A 345 -13.77 1.18 -9.66
CA LEU A 345 -13.79 2.38 -8.80
C LEU A 345 -13.12 3.58 -9.49
N SER A 346 -11.93 3.35 -10.08
CA SER A 346 -11.21 4.41 -10.79
C SER A 346 -12.02 4.95 -11.99
N HIS A 347 -12.69 4.08 -12.73
CA HIS A 347 -13.57 4.48 -13.84
C HIS A 347 -14.74 5.35 -13.34
N LEU A 348 -15.44 4.91 -12.30
CA LEU A 348 -16.53 5.71 -11.72
C LEU A 348 -16.06 7.08 -11.22
N LEU A 349 -14.87 7.16 -10.65
CA LEU A 349 -14.29 8.42 -10.16
C LEU A 349 -13.83 9.33 -11.30
N GLU A 350 -13.34 8.78 -12.42
CA GLU A 350 -13.07 9.58 -13.63
C GLU A 350 -14.35 10.15 -14.24
N GLU A 351 -15.46 9.42 -14.19
CA GLU A 351 -16.77 9.97 -14.57
C GLU A 351 -17.18 11.16 -13.67
N GLN A 352 -16.83 11.11 -12.37
CA GLN A 352 -17.07 12.24 -11.46
C GLN A 352 -16.22 13.47 -11.85
N LYS A 353 -15.00 13.27 -12.32
CA LYS A 353 -14.16 14.35 -12.82
C LYS A 353 -14.79 15.11 -14.00
N GLU A 354 -15.58 14.43 -14.84
CA GLU A 354 -16.32 15.07 -15.92
C GLU A 354 -17.51 15.91 -15.42
N LYS A 355 -18.08 15.56 -14.27
CA LYS A 355 -19.24 16.23 -13.68
C LYS A 355 -18.84 17.39 -12.75
N HIS A 356 -17.79 17.21 -11.94
CA HIS A 356 -17.44 18.05 -10.80
C HIS A 356 -16.19 18.88 -11.06
N PRO A 357 -16.28 20.19 -11.18
CA PRO A 357 -15.14 21.09 -11.36
C PRO A 357 -14.10 20.99 -10.22
N LEU A 358 -14.53 20.62 -9.01
CA LEU A 358 -13.63 20.38 -7.88
C LEU A 358 -12.72 19.17 -8.04
N VAL A 359 -13.06 18.19 -8.88
CA VAL A 359 -12.22 17.00 -9.09
C VAL A 359 -11.14 17.33 -10.13
N GLY A 360 -9.89 17.47 -9.67
CA GLY A 360 -8.75 17.82 -10.52
C GLY A 360 -8.09 16.61 -11.16
N ASP A 361 -7.89 15.55 -10.37
CA ASP A 361 -7.19 14.33 -10.81
C ASP A 361 -7.73 13.09 -10.12
N VAL A 362 -7.71 11.97 -10.85
CA VAL A 362 -7.98 10.63 -10.32
C VAL A 362 -6.81 9.74 -10.69
N ARG A 363 -6.19 9.10 -9.71
CA ARG A 363 -5.03 8.25 -9.92
C ARG A 363 -5.06 7.04 -9.02
N GLY A 364 -4.48 5.93 -9.46
CA GLY A 364 -4.42 4.73 -8.62
C GLY A 364 -3.98 3.47 -9.35
N ARG A 365 -3.81 2.40 -8.56
CA ARG A 365 -3.59 1.03 -9.05
C ARG A 365 -4.30 0.07 -8.10
N GLY A 366 -5.14 -0.80 -8.66
CA GLY A 366 -5.96 -1.70 -7.84
C GLY A 366 -6.77 -0.94 -6.78
N LEU A 367 -6.78 -1.43 -5.55
CA LEU A 367 -7.46 -0.77 -4.41
C LEU A 367 -6.54 0.22 -3.67
N PHE A 368 -5.77 0.99 -4.41
CA PHE A 368 -4.99 2.13 -3.96
C PHE A 368 -5.33 3.31 -4.88
N VAL A 369 -6.31 4.12 -4.52
CA VAL A 369 -6.86 5.18 -5.38
C VAL A 369 -6.89 6.51 -4.65
N GLY A 370 -6.56 7.59 -5.35
CA GLY A 370 -6.63 8.97 -4.88
C GLY A 370 -7.47 9.84 -5.81
N VAL A 371 -8.27 10.73 -5.21
CA VAL A 371 -9.03 11.76 -5.91
C VAL A 371 -8.58 13.11 -5.40
N GLU A 372 -7.90 13.88 -6.22
CA GLU A 372 -7.38 15.18 -5.83
C GLU A 372 -8.39 16.29 -6.11
N LEU A 373 -8.79 17.01 -5.06
CA LEU A 373 -9.72 18.12 -5.16
C LEU A 373 -8.98 19.44 -5.33
N VAL A 374 -9.43 20.24 -6.30
CA VAL A 374 -8.84 21.54 -6.65
C VAL A 374 -9.94 22.57 -6.90
N ARG A 375 -9.67 23.84 -6.58
CA ARG A 375 -10.55 24.97 -6.90
C ARG A 375 -10.35 25.51 -8.32
N ASP A 376 -9.23 25.16 -8.93
CA ASP A 376 -8.85 25.58 -10.28
C ASP A 376 -7.99 24.47 -10.90
N ARG A 377 -8.47 23.89 -11.98
CA ARG A 377 -7.79 22.76 -12.64
C ARG A 377 -6.52 23.15 -13.39
N VAL A 378 -6.41 24.41 -13.85
CA VAL A 378 -5.22 24.91 -14.55
C VAL A 378 -4.11 25.22 -13.56
N LYS A 379 -4.42 26.02 -12.53
CA LYS A 379 -3.48 26.36 -11.45
C LYS A 379 -3.30 25.23 -10.43
N ARG A 380 -4.20 24.26 -10.43
CA ARG A 380 -4.25 23.14 -9.47
C ARG A 380 -4.30 23.62 -8.01
N THR A 381 -5.04 24.73 -7.77
CA THR A 381 -5.18 25.30 -6.43
C THR A 381 -5.87 24.29 -5.50
N PRO A 382 -5.24 23.89 -4.38
CA PRO A 382 -5.80 22.85 -3.52
C PRO A 382 -7.15 23.23 -2.90
N ALA A 383 -8.12 22.31 -2.93
CA ALA A 383 -9.43 22.44 -2.29
C ALA A 383 -9.44 21.74 -0.92
N THR A 384 -8.58 22.22 0.00
CA THR A 384 -8.36 21.59 1.32
C THR A 384 -9.60 21.60 2.19
N ALA A 385 -10.30 22.74 2.26
CA ALA A 385 -11.53 22.88 3.07
C ALA A 385 -12.63 21.98 2.53
N GLU A 386 -12.81 21.96 1.22
CA GLU A 386 -13.81 21.14 0.53
C GLU A 386 -13.52 19.63 0.73
N ALA A 387 -12.26 19.23 0.70
CA ALA A 387 -11.88 17.84 0.98
C ALA A 387 -12.21 17.45 2.44
N GLN A 388 -12.02 18.34 3.40
CA GLN A 388 -12.43 18.11 4.79
C GLN A 388 -13.96 18.00 4.91
N ASP A 389 -14.71 18.88 4.24
CA ASP A 389 -16.18 18.83 4.22
C ASP A 389 -16.68 17.50 3.63
N VAL A 390 -16.08 17.04 2.53
CA VAL A 390 -16.42 15.75 1.92
C VAL A 390 -16.24 14.60 2.91
N ILE A 391 -15.10 14.50 3.61
CA ILE A 391 -14.88 13.39 4.53
C ILE A 391 -15.77 13.43 5.77
N TYR A 392 -16.16 14.62 6.26
CA TYR A 392 -17.10 14.74 7.38
C TYR A 392 -18.53 14.38 6.96
N LYS A 393 -18.99 14.86 5.80
CA LYS A 393 -20.30 14.51 5.26
C LYS A 393 -20.39 13.01 4.92
N LEU A 394 -19.34 12.40 4.35
CA LEU A 394 -19.28 10.97 4.13
C LEU A 394 -19.40 10.17 5.44
N LYS A 395 -18.78 10.64 6.52
CA LYS A 395 -18.94 10.02 7.85
C LYS A 395 -20.41 10.03 8.30
N GLU A 396 -21.15 11.12 8.06
CA GLU A 396 -22.60 11.21 8.35
C GLU A 396 -23.40 10.20 7.52
N GLU A 397 -22.98 9.97 6.28
CA GLU A 397 -23.50 8.94 5.38
C GLU A 397 -22.95 7.53 5.69
N ARG A 398 -22.22 7.37 6.80
CA ARG A 398 -21.64 6.10 7.26
C ARG A 398 -20.60 5.51 6.31
N ILE A 399 -19.82 6.38 5.66
CA ILE A 399 -18.68 6.01 4.83
C ILE A 399 -17.42 6.65 5.42
N LEU A 400 -16.43 5.84 5.74
CA LEU A 400 -15.16 6.30 6.31
C LEU A 400 -14.14 6.51 5.19
N LEU A 401 -13.82 7.76 4.93
CA LEU A 401 -12.79 8.16 3.99
C LEU A 401 -11.83 9.14 4.66
N SER A 402 -10.63 9.32 4.13
CA SER A 402 -9.64 10.29 4.61
C SER A 402 -9.06 11.11 3.47
N ALA A 403 -8.52 12.28 3.80
CA ALA A 403 -7.78 13.11 2.88
C ALA A 403 -6.32 13.22 3.33
N ASP A 404 -5.39 13.15 2.38
CA ASP A 404 -3.95 13.20 2.59
C ASP A 404 -3.27 14.06 1.49
N GLY A 405 -1.95 13.93 1.35
CA GLY A 405 -1.13 14.77 0.49
C GLY A 405 -0.65 16.04 1.20
N PRO A 406 0.28 16.79 0.59
CA PRO A 406 0.89 17.98 1.21
C PRO A 406 -0.15 19.06 1.58
N HIS A 407 -1.27 19.12 0.87
CA HIS A 407 -2.36 20.06 1.12
C HIS A 407 -3.61 19.43 1.72
N ARG A 408 -3.59 18.11 2.05
CA ARG A 408 -4.74 17.36 2.59
C ARG A 408 -6.01 17.48 1.72
N ASN A 409 -5.83 17.53 0.42
CA ASN A 409 -6.88 17.66 -0.58
C ASN A 409 -7.03 16.43 -1.50
N VAL A 410 -6.33 15.34 -1.20
CA VAL A 410 -6.43 14.06 -1.91
C VAL A 410 -7.28 13.11 -1.10
N LEU A 411 -8.51 12.84 -1.54
CA LEU A 411 -9.36 11.80 -0.98
C LEU A 411 -8.72 10.44 -1.27
N LYS A 412 -8.58 9.59 -0.24
CA LYS A 412 -7.72 8.41 -0.29
C LYS A 412 -8.48 7.12 -0.02
N PHE A 413 -8.54 6.24 -1.03
CA PHE A 413 -9.11 4.91 -0.92
C PHE A 413 -8.02 3.86 -0.73
N LYS A 414 -8.10 3.13 0.38
CA LYS A 414 -7.32 1.93 0.70
C LYS A 414 -8.17 0.96 1.53
N PRO A 415 -9.31 0.52 1.01
CA PRO A 415 -10.21 -0.36 1.74
C PRO A 415 -9.59 -1.74 2.02
N PRO A 416 -10.19 -2.58 2.87
CA PRO A 416 -9.94 -4.01 2.87
C PRO A 416 -10.10 -4.61 1.47
N MET A 417 -9.31 -5.63 1.14
CA MET A 417 -9.26 -6.21 -0.22
C MET A 417 -10.55 -6.94 -0.61
N CYS A 418 -11.45 -7.20 0.33
CA CYS A 418 -12.81 -7.73 0.09
C CYS A 418 -13.83 -6.66 -0.30
N PHE A 419 -13.41 -5.41 -0.50
CA PHE A 419 -14.24 -4.32 -1.01
C PHE A 419 -14.89 -4.70 -2.34
N SER A 420 -16.21 -4.48 -2.47
CA SER A 420 -17.00 -4.94 -3.60
C SER A 420 -17.33 -3.81 -4.59
N ARG A 421 -17.87 -4.19 -5.75
CA ARG A 421 -18.41 -3.21 -6.71
C ARG A 421 -19.56 -2.40 -6.12
N GLN A 422 -20.44 -3.05 -5.33
CA GLN A 422 -21.55 -2.38 -4.65
C GLN A 422 -21.07 -1.34 -3.64
N ASP A 423 -19.95 -1.63 -2.95
CA ASP A 423 -19.34 -0.66 -2.05
C ASP A 423 -18.74 0.53 -2.81
N ALA A 424 -18.16 0.28 -3.99
CA ALA A 424 -17.66 1.33 -4.89
C ALA A 424 -18.81 2.21 -5.40
N ASP A 425 -19.92 1.60 -5.87
CA ASP A 425 -21.12 2.32 -6.31
C ASP A 425 -21.65 3.23 -5.20
N LEU A 426 -21.81 2.68 -3.98
CA LEU A 426 -22.31 3.44 -2.83
C LEU A 426 -21.37 4.62 -2.49
N ALA A 427 -20.07 4.36 -2.42
CA ALA A 427 -19.10 5.41 -2.06
C ALA A 427 -19.08 6.54 -3.10
N VAL A 428 -19.05 6.20 -4.40
CA VAL A 428 -19.02 7.19 -5.47
C VAL A 428 -20.34 7.95 -5.58
N GLN A 429 -21.48 7.27 -5.44
CA GLN A 429 -22.79 7.94 -5.41
C GLN A 429 -22.87 8.99 -4.30
N LYS A 430 -22.36 8.68 -3.11
CA LYS A 430 -22.36 9.64 -2.00
C LYS A 430 -21.36 10.78 -2.21
N ILE A 431 -20.24 10.52 -2.82
CA ILE A 431 -19.27 11.57 -3.21
C ILE A 431 -19.92 12.50 -4.24
N ASP A 432 -20.59 11.98 -5.26
CA ASP A 432 -21.33 12.75 -6.29
C ASP A 432 -22.35 13.69 -5.64
N GLN A 433 -23.18 13.19 -4.74
CA GLN A 433 -24.17 13.98 -4.00
C GLN A 433 -23.52 15.11 -3.19
N ILE A 434 -22.48 14.78 -2.41
CA ILE A 434 -21.79 15.73 -1.54
C ILE A 434 -21.06 16.80 -2.34
N LEU A 435 -20.37 16.43 -3.43
CA LEU A 435 -19.69 17.39 -4.30
C LEU A 435 -20.69 18.33 -4.96
N THR A 436 -21.85 17.82 -5.44
CA THR A 436 -22.91 18.63 -6.00
C THR A 436 -23.38 19.70 -4.99
N GLU A 437 -23.60 19.33 -3.72
CA GLU A 437 -24.00 20.27 -2.68
C GLU A 437 -22.94 21.34 -2.40
N ILE A 438 -21.66 20.94 -2.29
CA ILE A 438 -20.54 21.84 -2.03
C ILE A 438 -20.36 22.82 -3.19
N GLU A 439 -20.40 22.31 -4.43
CA GLU A 439 -20.24 23.12 -5.65
C GLU A 439 -21.40 24.11 -5.83
N ALA A 440 -22.61 23.71 -5.54
CA ALA A 440 -23.76 24.60 -5.53
C ALA A 440 -23.60 25.75 -4.51
N ALA A 441 -23.13 25.42 -3.30
CA ALA A 441 -22.88 26.42 -2.27
C ALA A 441 -21.74 27.39 -2.63
N LEU A 442 -20.78 26.96 -3.44
CA LEU A 442 -19.66 27.76 -3.94
C LEU A 442 -19.99 28.53 -5.23
N GLY A 443 -21.16 28.29 -5.81
CA GLY A 443 -21.54 28.85 -7.12
C GLY A 443 -20.73 28.30 -8.29
N LEU A 444 -20.12 27.11 -8.12
CA LEU A 444 -19.37 26.41 -9.15
C LEU A 444 -20.36 25.56 -9.96
N VAL A 445 -20.92 26.12 -11.02
CA VAL A 445 -21.76 25.38 -11.96
C VAL A 445 -20.93 25.08 -13.20
N MET A 446 -20.84 23.79 -13.57
CA MET A 446 -20.30 23.43 -14.90
C MET A 446 -21.13 24.15 -15.97
N PRO A 447 -20.52 24.83 -16.95
CA PRO A 447 -21.25 25.32 -18.09
C PRO A 447 -21.98 24.13 -18.73
N SER A 448 -23.31 24.19 -18.78
CA SER A 448 -24.11 23.19 -19.48
C SER A 448 -23.49 23.00 -20.86
N LYS A 449 -23.12 21.77 -21.22
CA LYS A 449 -22.82 21.45 -22.62
C LYS A 449 -24.08 21.78 -23.39
N THR A 450 -24.12 22.99 -23.96
CA THR A 450 -25.15 23.35 -24.94
C THR A 450 -24.98 22.38 -26.09
N VAL A 451 -25.86 21.39 -26.13
CA VAL A 451 -26.05 20.57 -27.32
C VAL A 451 -26.45 21.54 -28.42
N PRO A 452 -25.68 21.69 -29.51
CA PRO A 452 -26.13 22.49 -30.63
C PRO A 452 -27.39 21.80 -31.17
N ALA A 453 -28.51 22.44 -31.00
CA ALA A 453 -29.74 22.04 -31.71
C ALA A 453 -29.49 22.35 -33.18
N ASN A 454 -29.42 21.31 -33.98
CA ASN A 454 -29.75 21.17 -35.40
C ASN A 454 -28.65 20.47 -36.21
N GLY A 455 -29.13 19.39 -36.83
CA GLY A 455 -28.38 18.73 -37.88
C GLY A 455 -28.78 17.26 -38.04
N THR A 456 -29.99 17.02 -38.49
CA THR A 456 -30.41 15.73 -39.04
C THR A 456 -29.36 15.22 -40.04
N SER A 457 -28.63 14.17 -39.71
CA SER A 457 -28.11 13.27 -40.72
C SER A 457 -27.83 11.89 -40.09
N LYS A 458 -28.70 10.98 -40.46
CA LYS A 458 -28.53 9.54 -40.23
C LYS A 458 -27.30 9.06 -40.99
N ARG A 459 -26.24 8.70 -40.27
CA ARG A 459 -25.26 7.74 -40.78
C ARG A 459 -25.04 6.66 -39.74
N LYS A 460 -25.62 5.49 -40.03
CA LYS A 460 -25.28 4.23 -39.41
C LYS A 460 -23.85 3.91 -39.79
N VAL A 461 -22.97 3.74 -38.82
CA VAL A 461 -21.68 3.08 -38.99
C VAL A 461 -21.81 1.71 -38.34
N PRO A 462 -21.47 0.62 -39.03
CA PRO A 462 -21.58 -0.72 -38.45
C PRO A 462 -20.46 -0.95 -37.40
N PHE A 463 -20.86 -1.52 -36.28
CA PHE A 463 -19.94 -2.11 -35.33
C PHE A 463 -19.35 -3.38 -35.96
N GLU A 464 -18.04 -3.43 -36.20
CA GLU A 464 -17.33 -4.67 -36.47
C GLU A 464 -16.98 -5.34 -35.12
N GLU A 465 -17.70 -6.41 -34.82
CA GLU A 465 -17.31 -7.40 -33.84
C GLU A 465 -16.15 -8.24 -34.40
N ASN A 466 -14.95 -8.01 -33.92
CA ASN A 466 -13.85 -8.97 -34.14
C ASN A 466 -13.97 -10.10 -33.13
N GLY A 467 -14.88 -11.05 -33.42
CA GLY A 467 -14.95 -12.34 -32.76
C GLY A 467 -13.87 -13.27 -33.28
N HIS A 468 -12.88 -13.60 -32.49
CA HIS A 468 -12.05 -14.77 -32.75
C HIS A 468 -12.79 -16.02 -32.29
N HIS A 469 -13.50 -16.65 -33.22
CA HIS A 469 -13.96 -18.02 -33.10
C HIS A 469 -12.78 -18.98 -33.26
N ILE A 470 -12.45 -19.72 -32.22
CA ILE A 470 -11.67 -20.95 -32.32
C ILE A 470 -12.65 -22.07 -32.63
N HIS A 471 -12.62 -22.60 -33.84
CA HIS A 471 -13.34 -23.80 -34.21
C HIS A 471 -12.65 -25.04 -33.68
N PRO A 472 -13.38 -26.05 -33.14
CA PRO A 472 -12.83 -27.36 -32.89
C PRO A 472 -12.86 -28.16 -34.20
N ASN A 473 -11.73 -28.64 -34.66
CA ASN A 473 -11.64 -29.60 -35.75
C ASN A 473 -11.66 -31.01 -35.17
N GLU A 474 -12.81 -31.67 -35.31
CA GLU A 474 -12.89 -33.12 -35.34
C GLU A 474 -12.30 -33.68 -36.62
N LYS A 475 -11.33 -34.55 -36.51
CA LYS A 475 -11.14 -35.66 -37.49
C LYS A 475 -10.57 -36.86 -36.77
N ASN A 476 -11.41 -37.89 -36.74
CA ASN A 476 -11.11 -39.31 -36.50
C ASN A 476 -9.89 -39.76 -37.26
N HIS A 477 -9.02 -40.52 -36.61
CA HIS A 477 -8.51 -41.79 -37.16
C HIS A 477 -8.14 -42.74 -36.01
N SER A 478 -8.82 -43.88 -36.07
CA SER A 478 -8.63 -45.12 -35.33
C SER A 478 -7.30 -45.79 -35.67
N HIS A 479 -6.74 -46.49 -34.68
CA HIS A 479 -5.98 -47.75 -34.63
C HIS A 479 -4.88 -47.58 -33.56
N GLY A 480 -4.74 -48.42 -32.60
CA GLY A 480 -4.63 -49.77 -32.40
C GLY A 480 -4.25 -50.04 -30.95
N LEU A 481 -4.95 -50.99 -30.34
CA LEU A 481 -4.64 -51.58 -29.06
C LEU A 481 -3.23 -52.23 -29.11
N THR A 482 -2.45 -52.02 -28.06
CA THR A 482 -1.54 -53.09 -27.57
C THR A 482 -1.42 -53.01 -26.06
N THR A 483 -2.01 -54.02 -25.44
CA THR A 483 -1.87 -54.40 -24.04
C THR A 483 -0.47 -54.99 -23.82
N VAL A 484 0.23 -54.56 -22.77
CA VAL A 484 1.27 -55.37 -22.16
C VAL A 484 1.07 -55.37 -20.64
N LYS A 485 1.03 -56.64 -20.15
CA LYS A 485 0.73 -57.10 -18.82
C LYS A 485 1.77 -56.72 -17.78
N ALA A 486 1.28 -56.65 -16.56
CA ALA A 486 2.01 -56.62 -15.32
C ALA A 486 2.97 -57.80 -15.13
N SER A 487 4.09 -57.57 -14.45
CA SER A 487 4.76 -58.61 -13.67
C SER A 487 5.17 -58.06 -12.29
N LYS A 488 4.59 -58.68 -11.26
CA LYS A 488 5.01 -58.62 -9.87
C LYS A 488 6.33 -59.38 -9.71
N THR A 489 7.26 -58.86 -8.94
CA THR A 489 8.17 -59.69 -8.14
C THR A 489 8.44 -59.03 -6.78
N ASN A 490 8.01 -59.74 -5.76
CA ASN A 490 8.43 -59.65 -4.35
C ASN A 490 9.88 -60.14 -4.18
N LYS A 491 10.62 -59.53 -3.25
CA LYS A 491 11.53 -60.19 -2.27
C LYS A 491 12.08 -59.14 -1.32
N THR A 492 11.59 -59.13 -0.13
CA THR A 492 12.02 -59.65 1.19
C THR A 492 13.52 -59.58 1.55
N ARG A 493 13.76 -58.87 2.64
CA ARG A 493 14.55 -59.17 3.87
C ARG A 493 15.99 -58.68 4.06
N ARG A 494 16.09 -58.00 5.22
CA ARG A 494 17.18 -58.06 6.24
C ARG A 494 18.50 -57.35 5.88
N THR A 495 18.95 -56.45 6.68
CA THR A 495 19.20 -56.38 8.17
C THR A 495 19.10 -54.92 8.62
#